data_42559cefcadbac14ef47d3c1f6d91b39
#
_entry.id   42559cefcadbac14ef47d3c1f6d91b39
#
_cell.length_a   1.000
_cell.length_b   1.000
_cell.length_c   1.000
_cell.angle_alpha   90.00
_cell.angle_beta   90.00
_cell.angle_gamma   90.00
#
_symmetry.space_group_name_H-M   'P 1'
#
loop_
_entity.id
_entity.type
_entity.pdbx_description
1 polymer ?
#
loop_
_entity_poly.entity_id
_entity_poly.type
_entity_poly.pdbx_seq_one_letter_code
_entity_poly.pdbx_strand_id
1 'polypeptide(L)'
;MGKTALATNIAFNAAKKIQETGEKSSVAFFSLEMSSEQLSTRILAEQSRIKSNDIRRGKISEEQFDKFIETSKDISELPLYIDETPAITIAALSNRARRIKRLYGLEMVVIDYIQLMRASNSNNGRVQEISEITQGLKALAKELAVPVLALSQL
;
A
#
# COMPACT_ATOMS: atom_id res chain seq x y z
N MET A 1 7.27 10.58 -12.36
CA MET A 1 7.42 10.89 -10.92
C MET A 1 6.04 11.05 -10.29
N GLY A 2 5.85 10.73 -8.99
CA GLY A 2 4.57 10.89 -8.29
C GLY A 2 3.65 9.65 -8.27
N LYS A 3 4.02 8.53 -8.90
CA LYS A 3 3.22 7.29 -8.89
C LYS A 3 2.91 6.80 -7.47
N THR A 4 3.94 6.64 -6.65
CA THR A 4 3.80 6.21 -5.26
C THR A 4 2.96 7.19 -4.45
N ALA A 5 3.13 8.49 -4.64
CA ALA A 5 2.33 9.51 -3.95
C ALA A 5 0.84 9.37 -4.31
N LEU A 6 0.52 9.24 -5.59
CA LEU A 6 -0.85 9.06 -6.06
C LEU A 6 -1.47 7.76 -5.50
N ALA A 7 -0.75 6.64 -5.59
CA ALA A 7 -1.22 5.36 -5.09
C ALA A 7 -1.42 5.37 -3.57
N THR A 8 -0.51 6.02 -2.83
CA THR A 8 -0.61 6.20 -1.38
C THR A 8 -1.85 7.02 -1.02
N ASN A 9 -2.12 8.10 -1.74
CA ASN A 9 -3.32 8.92 -1.54
C ASN A 9 -4.60 8.15 -1.82
N ILE A 10 -4.64 7.37 -2.88
CA ILE A 10 -5.80 6.54 -3.21
C ILE A 10 -6.04 5.52 -2.10
N ALA A 11 -5.00 4.80 -1.66
CA ALA A 11 -5.10 3.80 -0.59
C ALA A 11 -5.54 4.42 0.74
N PHE A 12 -4.95 5.56 1.11
CA PHE A 12 -5.31 6.31 2.32
C PHE A 12 -6.77 6.75 2.31
N ASN A 13 -7.23 7.37 1.23
CA ASN A 13 -8.60 7.84 1.11
C ASN A 13 -9.62 6.69 1.10
N ALA A 14 -9.29 5.57 0.47
CA ALA A 14 -10.11 4.37 0.52
C ALA A 14 -10.22 3.82 1.95
N ALA A 15 -9.09 3.70 2.67
CA ALA A 15 -9.08 3.24 4.06
C ALA A 15 -9.85 4.19 4.99
N LYS A 16 -9.68 5.50 4.80
CA LYS A 16 -10.42 6.52 5.55
C LYS A 16 -11.93 6.41 5.32
N LYS A 17 -12.34 6.20 4.08
CA LYS A 17 -13.75 6.01 3.75
C LYS A 17 -14.34 4.78 4.42
N ILE A 18 -13.62 3.66 4.42
CA ILE A 18 -14.02 2.43 5.12
C ILE A 18 -14.20 2.70 6.62
N GLN A 19 -13.25 3.40 7.24
CA GLN A 19 -13.32 3.77 8.66
C GLN A 19 -14.55 4.64 8.96
N GLU A 20 -14.83 5.65 8.12
CA GLU A 20 -15.97 6.55 8.28
C GLU A 20 -17.33 5.85 8.14
N THR A 21 -17.43 4.86 7.25
CA THR A 21 -18.67 4.08 7.06
C THR A 21 -18.88 3.02 8.13
N GLY A 22 -17.85 2.68 8.90
CA GLY A 22 -17.89 1.63 9.90
C GLY A 22 -17.95 0.21 9.30
N GLU A 23 -17.68 0.07 8.00
CA GLU A 23 -17.63 -1.22 7.33
C GLU A 23 -16.46 -2.05 7.85
N LYS A 24 -16.69 -3.34 8.05
CA LYS A 24 -15.63 -4.29 8.40
C LYS A 24 -14.87 -4.70 7.15
N SER A 25 -13.98 -3.85 6.69
CA SER A 25 -13.16 -4.07 5.51
C SER A 25 -11.81 -3.35 5.62
N SER A 26 -10.93 -3.54 4.65
CA SER A 26 -9.58 -2.98 4.67
C SER A 26 -9.02 -2.75 3.26
N VAL A 27 -7.88 -2.07 3.22
CA VAL A 27 -7.03 -1.89 2.03
C VAL A 27 -5.69 -2.57 2.30
N ALA A 28 -5.22 -3.35 1.34
CA ALA A 28 -3.89 -3.97 1.39
C ALA A 28 -2.94 -3.22 0.44
N PHE A 29 -1.82 -2.75 0.98
CA PHE A 29 -0.77 -2.06 0.23
C PHE A 29 0.53 -2.87 0.28
N PHE A 30 0.92 -3.43 -0.86
CA PHE A 30 2.20 -4.12 -1.02
C PHE A 30 3.24 -3.13 -1.48
N SER A 31 4.04 -2.64 -0.53
CA SER A 31 5.10 -1.66 -0.75
C SER A 31 6.42 -2.38 -0.95
N LEU A 32 6.79 -2.63 -2.20
CA LEU A 32 7.97 -3.41 -2.54
C LEU A 32 9.24 -2.55 -2.66
N GLU A 33 9.07 -1.26 -2.84
CA GLU A 33 10.16 -0.28 -2.95
C GLU A 33 10.47 0.42 -1.62
N MET A 34 9.42 0.85 -0.91
CA MET A 34 9.54 1.60 0.34
C MET A 34 9.22 0.72 1.54
N SER A 35 9.92 0.96 2.67
CA SER A 35 9.53 0.35 3.93
C SER A 35 8.19 0.89 4.44
N SER A 36 7.54 0.13 5.32
CA SER A 36 6.29 0.55 5.98
C SER A 36 6.47 1.86 6.75
N GLU A 37 7.63 2.04 7.38
CA GLU A 37 8.00 3.27 8.08
C GLU A 37 8.09 4.47 7.13
N GLN A 38 8.77 4.32 6.00
CA GLN A 38 8.88 5.37 4.98
C GLN A 38 7.51 5.75 4.41
N LEU A 39 6.67 4.76 4.14
CA LEU A 39 5.33 4.97 3.61
C LEU A 39 4.44 5.68 4.64
N SER A 40 4.47 5.24 5.90
CA SER A 40 3.73 5.87 7.00
C SER A 40 4.18 7.31 7.24
N THR A 41 5.49 7.57 7.21
CA THR A 41 6.04 8.94 7.33
C THR A 41 5.56 9.83 6.18
N ARG A 42 5.46 9.29 4.96
CA ARG A 42 4.95 10.04 3.81
C ARG A 42 3.48 10.41 4.00
N ILE A 43 2.65 9.44 4.38
CA ILE A 43 1.22 9.68 4.66
C ILE A 43 1.07 10.74 5.74
N LEU A 44 1.83 10.61 6.82
CA LEU A 44 1.80 11.53 7.96
C LEU A 44 2.21 12.95 7.58
N ALA A 45 3.29 13.11 6.80
CA ALA A 45 3.72 14.40 6.30
C ALA A 45 2.65 15.07 5.42
N GLU A 46 2.00 14.30 4.58
CA GLU A 46 0.97 14.79 3.67
C GLU A 46 -0.30 15.19 4.42
N GLN A 47 -0.75 14.37 5.36
CA GLN A 47 -1.96 14.65 6.15
C GLN A 47 -1.75 15.78 7.18
N SER A 48 -0.59 15.84 7.84
CA SER A 48 -0.25 16.91 8.76
C SER A 48 0.12 18.22 8.07
N ARG A 49 0.40 18.19 6.76
CA ARG A 49 0.94 19.31 5.97
C ARG A 49 2.30 19.80 6.48
N ILE A 50 3.07 18.94 7.12
CA ILE A 50 4.42 19.21 7.60
C ILE A 50 5.39 18.51 6.64
N LYS A 51 6.41 19.23 6.17
CA LYS A 51 7.41 18.63 5.26
C LYS A 51 8.16 17.49 5.95
N SER A 52 8.26 16.34 5.29
CA SER A 52 8.97 15.15 5.83
C SER A 52 10.41 15.47 6.27
N ASN A 53 11.06 16.42 5.60
CA ASN A 53 12.41 16.87 5.95
C ASN A 53 12.47 17.63 7.28
N ASP A 54 11.44 18.44 7.56
CA ASP A 54 11.35 19.20 8.81
C ASP A 54 11.05 18.26 9.98
N ILE A 55 10.21 17.24 9.76
CA ILE A 55 9.94 16.16 10.72
C ILE A 55 11.25 15.46 11.08
N ARG A 56 12.01 15.00 10.06
CA ARG A 56 13.27 14.28 10.28
C ARG A 56 14.35 15.13 10.97
N ARG A 57 14.34 16.43 10.77
CA ARG A 57 15.30 17.37 11.39
C ARG A 57 14.86 17.88 12.75
N GLY A 58 13.66 17.52 13.21
CA GLY A 58 13.09 18.06 14.44
C GLY A 58 12.81 19.57 14.38
N LYS A 59 12.70 20.13 13.18
CA LYS A 59 12.42 21.55 12.94
C LYS A 59 10.92 21.80 12.80
N ILE A 60 10.18 21.50 13.86
CA ILE A 60 8.74 21.71 13.92
C ILE A 60 8.39 22.52 15.16
N SER A 61 7.37 23.37 15.06
CA SER A 61 6.83 24.10 16.19
C SER A 61 6.06 23.17 17.14
N GLU A 62 5.79 23.63 18.37
CA GLU A 62 4.99 22.87 19.32
C GLU A 62 3.58 22.57 18.77
N GLU A 63 2.94 23.55 18.14
CA GLU A 63 1.65 23.38 17.47
C GLU A 63 1.70 22.34 16.33
N GLN A 64 2.77 22.34 15.53
CA GLN A 64 2.99 21.33 14.49
C GLN A 64 3.23 19.95 15.08
N PHE A 65 3.91 19.87 16.22
CA PHE A 65 4.14 18.61 16.93
C PHE A 65 2.83 18.01 17.44
N ASP A 66 1.98 18.81 18.07
CA ASP A 66 0.67 18.36 18.55
C ASP A 66 -0.19 17.85 17.40
N LYS A 67 -0.24 18.58 16.29
CA LYS A 67 -0.93 18.13 15.08
C LYS A 67 -0.34 16.84 14.49
N PHE A 68 0.98 16.69 14.56
CA PHE A 68 1.66 15.47 14.11
C PHE A 68 1.23 14.26 14.95
N ILE A 69 1.18 14.40 16.27
CA ILE A 69 0.75 13.34 17.19
C ILE A 69 -0.71 12.94 16.94
N GLU A 70 -1.61 13.91 16.81
CA GLU A 70 -3.02 13.67 16.52
C GLU A 70 -3.18 12.92 15.19
N THR A 71 -2.55 13.41 14.12
CA THR A 71 -2.57 12.77 12.80
C THR A 71 -1.98 11.35 12.83
N SER A 72 -0.90 11.15 13.58
CA SER A 72 -0.28 9.83 13.76
C SER A 72 -1.23 8.83 14.40
N LYS A 73 -1.99 9.26 15.39
CA LYS A 73 -3.01 8.43 16.04
C LYS A 73 -4.11 8.06 15.06
N ASP A 74 -4.64 9.02 14.33
CA ASP A 74 -5.69 8.79 13.33
C ASP A 74 -5.24 7.80 12.26
N ILE A 75 -4.00 7.93 11.76
CA ILE A 75 -3.43 7.02 10.76
C ILE A 75 -3.25 5.60 11.32
N SER A 76 -2.85 5.47 12.58
CA SER A 76 -2.64 4.15 13.21
C SER A 76 -3.93 3.32 13.33
N GLU A 77 -5.08 3.98 13.35
CA GLU A 77 -6.39 3.34 13.45
C GLU A 77 -7.02 3.01 12.08
N LEU A 78 -6.39 3.44 10.98
CA LEU A 78 -6.90 3.15 9.64
C LEU A 78 -6.82 1.67 9.29
N PRO A 79 -7.84 1.12 8.60
CA PRO A 79 -7.83 -0.24 8.09
C PRO A 79 -6.96 -0.35 6.82
N LEU A 80 -5.69 0.00 6.94
CA LEU A 80 -4.68 -0.04 5.90
C LEU A 80 -3.55 -0.99 6.31
N TYR A 81 -3.45 -2.14 5.63
CA TYR A 81 -2.40 -3.12 5.85
C TYR A 81 -1.26 -2.90 4.86
N ILE A 82 -0.07 -2.65 5.38
CA ILE A 82 1.15 -2.45 4.58
C ILE A 82 2.01 -3.70 4.69
N ASP A 83 2.32 -4.30 3.55
CA ASP A 83 3.25 -5.43 3.43
C ASP A 83 4.48 -4.97 2.66
N GLU A 84 5.64 -5.07 3.29
CA GLU A 84 6.94 -4.64 2.72
C GLU A 84 7.85 -5.81 2.35
N THR A 85 7.30 -7.01 2.19
CA THR A 85 8.09 -8.20 1.84
C THR A 85 8.74 -8.01 0.48
N PRO A 86 10.09 -7.96 0.41
CA PRO A 86 10.78 -7.76 -0.86
C PRO A 86 10.63 -8.98 -1.76
N ALA A 87 10.61 -8.74 -3.07
CA ALA A 87 10.57 -9.78 -4.08
C ALA A 87 9.47 -10.83 -3.88
N ILE A 88 8.31 -10.39 -3.40
CA ILE A 88 7.16 -11.27 -3.17
C ILE A 88 6.71 -11.93 -4.49
N THR A 89 6.37 -13.22 -4.42
CA THR A 89 5.78 -13.92 -5.58
C THR A 89 4.30 -13.64 -5.67
N ILE A 90 3.74 -13.80 -6.89
CA ILE A 90 2.28 -13.68 -7.09
C ILE A 90 1.49 -14.66 -6.22
N ALA A 91 1.99 -15.88 -6.03
CA ALA A 91 1.37 -16.88 -5.16
C ALA A 91 1.33 -16.43 -3.69
N ALA A 92 2.46 -15.92 -3.17
CA ALA A 92 2.54 -15.42 -1.78
C ALA A 92 1.63 -14.20 -1.58
N LEU A 93 1.64 -13.24 -2.51
CA LEU A 93 0.78 -12.06 -2.47
C LEU A 93 -0.69 -12.48 -2.47
N SER A 94 -1.08 -13.38 -3.35
CA SER A 94 -2.45 -13.87 -3.45
C SER A 94 -2.92 -14.55 -2.14
N ASN A 95 -2.07 -15.36 -1.53
CA ASN A 95 -2.37 -16.01 -0.25
C ASN A 95 -2.58 -14.99 0.88
N ARG A 96 -1.74 -13.95 0.91
CA ARG A 96 -1.89 -12.87 1.90
C ARG A 96 -3.16 -12.06 1.70
N ALA A 97 -3.46 -11.70 0.46
CA ALA A 97 -4.70 -10.98 0.12
C ALA A 97 -5.95 -11.79 0.49
N ARG A 98 -5.97 -13.09 0.20
CA ARG A 98 -7.06 -14.00 0.61
C ARG A 98 -7.21 -14.05 2.13
N ARG A 99 -6.08 -14.12 2.87
CA ARG A 99 -6.08 -14.13 4.34
C ARG A 99 -6.64 -12.83 4.90
N ILE A 100 -6.21 -11.68 4.38
CA ILE A 100 -6.72 -10.37 4.80
C ILE A 100 -8.23 -10.29 4.53
N LYS A 101 -8.68 -10.68 3.35
CA LYS A 101 -10.11 -10.66 3.00
C LYS A 101 -10.94 -11.52 3.94
N ARG A 102 -10.45 -12.71 4.28
CA ARG A 102 -11.17 -13.63 5.18
C ARG A 102 -11.26 -13.11 6.61
N LEU A 103 -10.18 -12.50 7.13
CA LEU A 103 -10.10 -12.08 8.54
C LEU A 103 -10.69 -10.70 8.77
N TYR A 104 -10.47 -9.76 7.84
CA TYR A 104 -10.75 -8.34 8.04
C TYR A 104 -11.66 -7.73 6.98
N GLY A 105 -11.93 -8.48 5.90
CA GLY A 105 -12.49 -7.90 4.69
C GLY A 105 -11.44 -7.18 3.85
N LEU A 106 -11.69 -7.02 2.57
CA LEU A 106 -10.75 -6.37 1.64
C LEU A 106 -11.53 -5.66 0.52
N GLU A 107 -11.29 -4.37 0.37
CA GLU A 107 -11.91 -3.53 -0.66
C GLU A 107 -10.97 -3.13 -1.80
N MET A 108 -9.65 -3.17 -1.56
CA MET A 108 -8.66 -2.76 -2.54
C MET A 108 -7.29 -3.39 -2.27
N VAL A 109 -6.57 -3.69 -3.33
CA VAL A 109 -5.16 -4.09 -3.29
C VAL A 109 -4.34 -3.10 -4.09
N VAL A 110 -3.23 -2.62 -3.52
CA VAL A 110 -2.26 -1.74 -4.18
C VAL A 110 -0.90 -2.41 -4.20
N ILE A 111 -0.20 -2.35 -5.33
CA ILE A 111 1.15 -2.91 -5.49
C ILE A 111 2.08 -1.82 -6.05
N ASP A 112 3.12 -1.48 -5.31
CA ASP A 112 4.12 -0.48 -5.71
C ASP A 112 5.53 -1.08 -5.69
N TYR A 113 6.06 -1.52 -6.80
CA TYR A 113 5.57 -1.64 -8.17
C TYR A 113 5.85 -3.07 -8.70
N ILE A 114 5.12 -3.51 -9.72
CA ILE A 114 5.08 -4.91 -10.16
C ILE A 114 6.44 -5.48 -10.59
N GLN A 115 7.36 -4.67 -11.11
CA GLN A 115 8.68 -5.13 -11.55
C GLN A 115 9.58 -5.58 -10.39
N LEU A 116 9.23 -5.28 -9.14
CA LEU A 116 9.92 -5.79 -7.95
C LEU A 116 9.38 -7.15 -7.47
N MET A 117 8.27 -7.62 -8.03
CA MET A 117 7.77 -8.96 -7.80
C MET A 117 8.60 -10.00 -8.52
N ARG A 118 8.54 -11.25 -8.03
CA ARG A 118 9.13 -12.41 -8.70
C ARG A 118 8.04 -13.31 -9.30
N ALA A 119 8.31 -13.83 -10.50
CA ALA A 119 7.54 -14.92 -11.07
C ALA A 119 7.84 -16.25 -10.35
N SER A 120 6.95 -17.20 -10.45
CA SER A 120 7.12 -18.54 -9.86
C SER A 120 8.24 -19.32 -10.55
N ASN A 121 8.50 -19.06 -11.83
CA ASN A 121 9.54 -19.69 -12.64
C ASN A 121 10.49 -18.64 -13.20
N SER A 122 11.71 -18.64 -12.72
CA SER A 122 12.76 -17.67 -13.10
C SER A 122 13.45 -17.95 -14.45
N ASN A 123 13.08 -19.03 -15.15
CA ASN A 123 13.72 -19.43 -16.41
C ASN A 123 13.13 -18.75 -17.65
N ASN A 124 12.08 -17.99 -17.51
CA ASN A 124 11.44 -17.27 -18.59
C ASN A 124 11.95 -15.82 -18.64
N GLY A 125 12.04 -15.25 -19.83
CA GLY A 125 12.49 -13.86 -19.99
C GLY A 125 11.61 -12.85 -19.26
N ARG A 126 12.15 -11.67 -18.98
CA ARG A 126 11.49 -10.62 -18.17
C ARG A 126 10.07 -10.28 -18.62
N VAL A 127 9.80 -10.29 -19.92
CA VAL A 127 8.46 -10.02 -20.46
C VAL A 127 7.46 -11.08 -20.03
N GLN A 128 7.86 -12.36 -20.06
CA GLN A 128 7.00 -13.46 -19.62
C GLN A 128 6.74 -13.43 -18.11
N GLU A 129 7.74 -13.06 -17.31
CA GLU A 129 7.59 -12.86 -15.85
C GLU A 129 6.52 -11.80 -15.54
N ILE A 130 6.61 -10.63 -16.17
CA ILE A 130 5.63 -9.55 -15.99
C ILE A 130 4.24 -9.98 -16.47
N SER A 131 4.17 -10.71 -17.56
CA SER A 131 2.90 -11.27 -18.08
C SER A 131 2.26 -12.23 -17.07
N GLU A 132 3.04 -13.15 -16.49
CA GLU A 132 2.55 -14.07 -15.45
C GLU A 132 2.04 -13.32 -14.23
N ILE A 133 2.80 -12.34 -13.76
CA ILE A 133 2.43 -11.50 -12.60
C ILE A 133 1.11 -10.77 -12.87
N THR A 134 0.99 -10.09 -14.00
CA THR A 134 -0.21 -9.31 -14.34
C THR A 134 -1.44 -10.17 -14.56
N GLN A 135 -1.28 -11.34 -15.16
CA GLN A 135 -2.36 -12.33 -15.28
C GLN A 135 -2.81 -12.85 -13.92
N GLY A 136 -1.85 -13.15 -13.04
CA GLY A 136 -2.13 -13.58 -11.67
C GLY A 136 -2.85 -12.50 -10.85
N LEU A 137 -2.46 -11.25 -10.98
CA LEU A 137 -3.13 -10.12 -10.32
C LEU A 137 -4.56 -9.93 -10.84
N LYS A 138 -4.77 -10.08 -12.15
CA LYS A 138 -6.12 -10.01 -12.74
C LYS A 138 -7.02 -11.16 -12.26
N ALA A 139 -6.46 -12.36 -12.16
CA ALA A 139 -7.18 -13.52 -11.62
C ALA A 139 -7.56 -13.28 -10.14
N LEU A 140 -6.64 -12.75 -9.35
CA LEU A 140 -6.88 -12.40 -7.95
C LEU A 140 -7.98 -11.35 -7.79
N ALA A 141 -7.94 -10.29 -8.60
CA ALA A 141 -8.97 -9.23 -8.59
C ALA A 141 -10.37 -9.80 -8.85
N LYS A 142 -10.48 -10.72 -9.79
CA LYS A 142 -11.76 -11.41 -10.09
C LYS A 142 -12.18 -12.34 -8.96
N GLU A 143 -11.26 -13.15 -8.46
CA GLU A 143 -11.52 -14.12 -7.37
C GLU A 143 -12.02 -13.42 -6.11
N LEU A 144 -11.35 -12.35 -5.71
CA LEU A 144 -11.69 -11.62 -4.50
C LEU A 144 -12.76 -10.54 -4.71
N ALA A 145 -13.14 -10.28 -5.96
CA ALA A 145 -14.06 -9.19 -6.33
C ALA A 145 -13.59 -7.83 -5.78
N VAL A 146 -12.29 -7.52 -5.93
CA VAL A 146 -11.68 -6.27 -5.48
C VAL A 146 -10.86 -5.64 -6.61
N PRO A 147 -10.81 -4.29 -6.69
CA PRO A 147 -9.89 -3.63 -7.59
C PRO A 147 -8.44 -3.85 -7.15
N VAL A 148 -7.55 -4.07 -8.12
CA VAL A 148 -6.11 -4.16 -7.94
C VAL A 148 -5.45 -3.02 -8.69
N LEU A 149 -4.86 -2.08 -7.94
CA LEU A 149 -4.07 -0.99 -8.48
C LEU A 149 -2.60 -1.41 -8.51
N ALA A 150 -2.09 -1.72 -9.69
CA ALA A 150 -0.71 -2.12 -9.90
C ALA A 150 0.09 -0.98 -10.55
N LEU A 151 1.14 -0.54 -9.88
CA LEU A 151 2.06 0.45 -10.43
C LEU A 151 3.11 -0.24 -11.28
N SER A 152 3.51 0.43 -12.36
CA SER A 152 4.57 -0.01 -13.26
C SER A 152 5.57 1.12 -13.48
N GLN A 153 6.83 0.77 -13.51
CA GLN A 153 7.91 1.68 -13.88
C GLN A 153 8.30 1.43 -15.33
N LEU A 154 8.31 2.48 -16.12
CA LEU A 154 8.76 2.48 -17.52
C LEU A 154 10.27 2.72 -17.60
#